data_6809db19c10d24e1b41e28a8b9b23a76
#
_entry.id   6809db19c10d24e1b41e28a8b9b23a76
#
_cell.length_a   1.000
_cell.length_b   1.000
_cell.length_c   1.000
_cell.angle_alpha   90.00
_cell.angle_beta   90.00
_cell.angle_gamma   90.00
#
_symmetry.space_group_name_H-M   'P 1'
#
loop_
_entity.id
_entity.type
_entity.pdbx_description
1 polymer ?
#
loop_
_entity_poly.entity_id
_entity_poly.type
_entity_poly.pdbx_seq_one_letter_code
_entity_poly.pdbx_strand_id
1 'polypeptide(L)'
;MIPDPENPDKMRRAWLYAFLDDHSRLLLDGRFAFKGDLPALELVLRRSLQKWGIPRKLYYDNGAVYRSVHMKRIAAMLGMHGIVFTKAYRPMGHGKIEAFNRYCKRRFIAEVKASRVSTLDELNEAFRAFARRYNDRKHGETGQPPLERWKANSEHVRFPDEEQLRQAFLFADTRKADKSGLFSLHTVKFQVGATLANQRVEVRYDPEDLDEVEIWKDAAFVQRLRPFQVSPHRRPKSRSTATPQTAANAPETDGEGFDLLGHWIDADRDNVPEEPDPRAWKQSQRNQRDANTEALVEVLREHLDGEALDEPAVRIWLAEHGPFEEAAFTAALLRGLETLPHDMHPTIHLDALKEAIR
;
A
#
# COMPACT_ATOMS: atom_id res chain seq x y z
N MET A 1 22.59 3.19 -12.39
CA MET A 1 22.88 2.21 -13.44
C MET A 1 23.60 1.06 -12.76
N ILE A 2 23.20 -0.14 -13.08
CA ILE A 2 23.78 -1.42 -12.59
C ILE A 2 24.06 -2.29 -13.84
N PRO A 3 24.90 -3.34 -13.74
CA PRO A 3 25.16 -4.25 -14.85
C PRO A 3 23.86 -4.79 -15.45
N ASP A 4 23.83 -4.94 -16.77
CA ASP A 4 22.70 -5.54 -17.47
C ASP A 4 22.72 -7.06 -17.29
N PRO A 5 21.66 -7.72 -16.79
CA PRO A 5 21.66 -9.16 -16.61
C PRO A 5 21.83 -9.95 -17.93
N GLU A 6 21.44 -9.36 -19.06
CA GLU A 6 21.58 -9.97 -20.38
C GLU A 6 22.98 -9.69 -21.02
N ASN A 7 23.67 -8.66 -20.53
CA ASN A 7 25.01 -8.30 -21.02
C ASN A 7 25.82 -7.60 -19.91
N PRO A 8 26.55 -8.35 -19.07
CA PRO A 8 27.25 -7.82 -17.89
C PRO A 8 28.26 -6.69 -18.18
N ASP A 9 28.78 -6.61 -19.40
CA ASP A 9 29.70 -5.56 -19.83
C ASP A 9 29.02 -4.21 -20.07
N LYS A 10 27.67 -4.19 -20.05
CA LYS A 10 26.86 -2.98 -20.23
C LYS A 10 26.17 -2.59 -18.96
N MET A 11 26.03 -1.28 -18.78
CA MET A 11 25.30 -0.71 -17.65
C MET A 11 23.86 -0.36 -18.08
N ARG A 12 22.87 -0.89 -17.36
CA ARG A 12 21.46 -0.63 -17.59
C ARG A 12 20.91 0.31 -16.54
N ARG A 13 20.00 1.20 -16.96
CA ARG A 13 19.34 2.15 -16.06
C ARG A 13 18.23 1.43 -15.28
N ALA A 14 18.29 1.54 -13.95
CA ALA A 14 17.19 1.15 -13.07
C ALA A 14 16.38 2.40 -12.68
N TRP A 15 15.04 2.25 -12.67
CA TRP A 15 14.07 3.28 -12.32
C TRP A 15 13.49 2.95 -10.94
N LEU A 16 13.42 3.94 -10.06
CA LEU A 16 12.78 3.79 -8.76
C LEU A 16 11.29 4.13 -8.87
N TYR A 17 10.44 3.19 -8.49
CA TYR A 17 9.04 3.42 -8.16
C TYR A 17 8.90 3.44 -6.64
N ALA A 18 8.27 4.47 -6.10
CA ALA A 18 8.09 4.60 -4.65
C ALA A 18 6.80 5.35 -4.34
N PHE A 19 6.12 4.95 -3.26
CA PHE A 19 4.97 5.65 -2.72
C PHE A 19 5.31 6.25 -1.37
N LEU A 20 5.01 7.53 -1.23
CA LEU A 20 5.24 8.31 -0.01
C LEU A 20 3.91 8.81 0.52
N ASP A 21 3.66 8.61 1.81
CA ASP A 21 2.49 9.21 2.45
C ASP A 21 2.65 10.71 2.62
N ASP A 22 1.65 11.44 2.18
CA ASP A 22 1.69 12.92 2.16
C ASP A 22 1.70 13.53 3.56
N HIS A 23 1.02 12.90 4.52
CA HIS A 23 0.93 13.39 5.89
C HIS A 23 2.18 13.07 6.71
N SER A 24 2.52 11.79 6.80
CA SER A 24 3.60 11.30 7.66
C SER A 24 4.99 11.38 7.05
N ARG A 25 5.09 11.46 5.73
CA ARG A 25 6.33 11.27 4.94
C ARG A 25 6.84 9.82 4.98
N LEU A 26 5.99 8.88 5.42
CA LEU A 26 6.33 7.46 5.43
C LEU A 26 6.56 6.97 4.00
N LEU A 27 7.69 6.34 3.76
CA LEU A 27 7.93 5.59 2.54
C LEU A 27 7.17 4.26 2.66
N LEU A 28 6.05 4.16 1.95
CA LEU A 28 5.12 3.03 2.05
C LEU A 28 5.73 1.76 1.46
N ASP A 29 6.21 1.85 0.23
CA ASP A 29 6.99 0.83 -0.47
C ASP A 29 7.79 1.50 -1.60
N GLY A 30 8.82 0.78 -2.08
CA GLY A 30 9.57 1.21 -3.24
C GLY A 30 10.40 0.10 -3.81
N ARG A 31 10.59 0.15 -5.14
CA ARG A 31 11.34 -0.86 -5.88
C ARG A 31 12.00 -0.25 -7.11
N PHE A 32 13.19 -0.73 -7.42
CA PHE A 32 13.84 -0.49 -8.69
C PHE A 32 13.41 -1.52 -9.72
N ALA A 33 13.22 -1.07 -10.97
CA ALA A 33 12.98 -1.92 -12.13
C ALA A 33 13.75 -1.40 -13.34
N PHE A 34 14.08 -2.29 -14.29
CA PHE A 34 14.78 -1.91 -15.51
C PHE A 34 13.87 -1.23 -16.54
N LYS A 35 12.58 -1.44 -16.45
CA LYS A 35 11.59 -0.81 -17.33
C LYS A 35 10.80 0.25 -16.60
N GLY A 36 10.49 1.33 -17.30
CA GLY A 36 9.60 2.38 -16.85
C GLY A 36 8.15 2.04 -17.23
N ASP A 37 7.59 0.93 -16.71
CA ASP A 37 6.30 0.40 -17.12
C ASP A 37 5.26 0.30 -15.99
N LEU A 38 4.01 0.08 -16.39
CA LEU A 38 2.87 -0.01 -15.50
C LEU A 38 2.97 -1.18 -14.49
N PRO A 39 3.37 -2.41 -14.87
CA PRO A 39 3.47 -3.52 -13.94
C PRO A 39 4.38 -3.25 -12.74
N ALA A 40 5.53 -2.62 -12.94
CA ALA A 40 6.44 -2.27 -11.86
C ALA A 40 5.80 -1.26 -10.87
N LEU A 41 5.07 -0.27 -11.39
CA LEU A 41 4.31 0.67 -10.57
C LEU A 41 3.18 -0.01 -9.79
N GLU A 42 2.43 -0.89 -10.45
CA GLU A 42 1.29 -1.61 -9.85
C GLU A 42 1.73 -2.54 -8.73
N LEU A 43 2.83 -3.24 -8.90
CA LEU A 43 3.38 -4.10 -7.85
C LEU A 43 3.68 -3.29 -6.57
N VAL A 44 4.34 -2.12 -6.71
CA VAL A 44 4.66 -1.25 -5.57
C VAL A 44 3.37 -0.68 -4.95
N LEU A 45 2.39 -0.29 -5.78
CA LEU A 45 1.09 0.19 -5.29
C LEU A 45 0.35 -0.91 -4.52
N ARG A 46 0.25 -2.11 -5.09
CA ARG A 46 -0.43 -3.26 -4.47
C ARG A 46 0.14 -3.57 -3.09
N ARG A 47 1.46 -3.64 -2.97
CA ARG A 47 2.15 -3.87 -1.70
C ARG A 47 1.94 -2.74 -0.71
N SER A 48 1.96 -1.49 -1.17
CA SER A 48 1.67 -0.32 -0.34
C SER A 48 0.25 -0.38 0.22
N LEU A 49 -0.75 -0.71 -0.62
CA LEU A 49 -2.15 -0.82 -0.21
C LEU A 49 -2.39 -1.98 0.76
N GLN A 50 -1.76 -3.12 0.49
CA GLN A 50 -1.87 -4.31 1.34
C GLN A 50 -1.33 -4.05 2.74
N LYS A 51 -0.20 -3.38 2.84
CA LYS A 51 0.51 -3.13 4.10
C LYS A 51 -0.03 -1.91 4.84
N TRP A 52 -0.22 -0.80 4.16
CA TRP A 52 -0.48 0.51 4.77
C TRP A 52 -1.90 1.02 4.59
N GLY A 53 -2.75 0.29 3.83
CA GLY A 53 -4.14 0.64 3.61
C GLY A 53 -4.40 1.52 2.39
N ILE A 54 -5.66 1.88 2.22
CA ILE A 54 -6.18 2.60 1.05
C ILE A 54 -6.09 4.10 1.28
N PRO A 55 -5.34 4.86 0.45
CA PRO A 55 -5.26 6.30 0.56
C PRO A 55 -6.57 6.97 0.08
N ARG A 56 -6.83 8.17 0.55
CA ARG A 56 -7.96 8.97 0.02
C ARG A 56 -7.76 9.34 -1.44
N LYS A 57 -6.53 9.70 -1.84
CA LYS A 57 -6.18 10.11 -3.21
C LYS A 57 -4.76 9.64 -3.54
N LEU A 58 -4.53 9.38 -4.82
CA LEU A 58 -3.20 9.17 -5.37
C LEU A 58 -2.76 10.45 -6.10
N TYR A 59 -1.51 10.85 -5.88
CA TYR A 59 -0.89 11.97 -6.58
C TYR A 59 0.21 11.45 -7.50
N TYR A 60 0.11 11.80 -8.78
CA TYR A 60 1.10 11.45 -9.79
C TYR A 60 1.54 12.66 -10.60
N ASP A 61 2.71 12.55 -11.21
CA ASP A 61 3.10 13.41 -12.29
C ASP A 61 2.27 13.10 -13.57
N ASN A 62 2.50 13.87 -14.63
CA ASN A 62 1.77 13.70 -15.88
C ASN A 62 2.31 12.55 -16.78
N GLY A 63 3.13 11.65 -16.24
CA GLY A 63 3.65 10.51 -16.98
C GLY A 63 2.54 9.62 -17.56
N ALA A 64 2.77 9.09 -18.77
CA ALA A 64 1.78 8.28 -19.48
C ALA A 64 1.36 7.02 -18.69
N VAL A 65 2.28 6.43 -17.95
CA VAL A 65 2.06 5.24 -17.11
C VAL A 65 0.98 5.49 -16.07
N TYR A 66 0.95 6.68 -15.46
CA TYR A 66 -0.01 7.03 -14.41
C TYR A 66 -1.41 7.38 -14.94
N ARG A 67 -1.53 7.68 -16.25
CA ARG A 67 -2.81 8.02 -16.89
C ARG A 67 -3.57 6.81 -17.41
N SER A 68 -3.09 5.60 -17.17
CA SER A 68 -3.74 4.38 -17.65
C SER A 68 -5.17 4.25 -17.16
N VAL A 69 -6.04 3.67 -18.00
CA VAL A 69 -7.42 3.35 -17.64
C VAL A 69 -7.42 2.38 -16.44
N HIS A 70 -6.44 1.49 -16.39
CA HIS A 70 -6.30 0.49 -15.34
C HIS A 70 -6.06 1.15 -13.96
N MET A 71 -5.18 2.13 -13.85
CA MET A 71 -4.96 2.86 -12.58
C MET A 71 -6.23 3.58 -12.09
N LYS A 72 -7.02 4.16 -13.00
CA LYS A 72 -8.30 4.77 -12.64
C LYS A 72 -9.30 3.74 -12.13
N ARG A 73 -9.31 2.54 -12.74
CA ARG A 73 -10.14 1.42 -12.30
C ARG A 73 -9.75 0.96 -10.91
N ILE A 74 -8.46 0.77 -10.62
CA ILE A 74 -7.94 0.42 -9.29
C ILE A 74 -8.46 1.44 -8.25
N ALA A 75 -8.29 2.72 -8.52
CA ALA A 75 -8.74 3.76 -7.61
C ALA A 75 -10.26 3.73 -7.37
N ALA A 76 -11.06 3.53 -8.41
CA ALA A 76 -12.52 3.44 -8.32
C ALA A 76 -12.97 2.20 -7.54
N MET A 77 -12.42 1.01 -7.83
CA MET A 77 -12.78 -0.24 -7.17
C MET A 77 -12.43 -0.25 -5.68
N LEU A 78 -11.34 0.40 -5.30
CA LEU A 78 -10.93 0.56 -3.91
C LEU A 78 -11.61 1.75 -3.21
N GLY A 79 -12.51 2.46 -3.90
CA GLY A 79 -13.25 3.61 -3.35
C GLY A 79 -12.36 4.76 -2.95
N MET A 80 -11.29 5.01 -3.69
CA MET A 80 -10.48 6.23 -3.54
C MET A 80 -11.23 7.42 -4.12
N HIS A 81 -10.99 8.62 -3.58
CA HIS A 81 -11.61 9.84 -4.12
C HIS A 81 -11.06 10.25 -5.50
N GLY A 82 -10.06 9.52 -6.00
CA GLY A 82 -9.53 9.65 -7.35
C GLY A 82 -8.01 9.79 -7.42
N ILE A 83 -7.56 9.99 -8.64
CA ILE A 83 -6.16 10.26 -8.98
C ILE A 83 -6.02 11.73 -9.33
N VAL A 84 -5.11 12.41 -8.67
CA VAL A 84 -4.79 13.80 -8.93
C VAL A 84 -3.49 13.84 -9.75
N PHE A 85 -3.58 14.45 -10.92
CA PHE A 85 -2.41 14.73 -11.73
C PHE A 85 -1.96 16.18 -11.48
N THR A 86 -0.68 16.35 -11.29
CA THR A 86 -0.13 17.70 -11.11
C THR A 86 -0.25 18.49 -12.41
N LYS A 87 -0.62 19.75 -12.28
CA LYS A 87 -0.65 20.66 -13.45
C LYS A 87 0.79 20.93 -13.90
N ALA A 88 1.02 20.86 -15.20
CA ALA A 88 2.29 21.26 -15.79
C ALA A 88 2.67 22.68 -15.32
N TYR A 89 3.93 22.90 -15.01
CA TYR A 89 4.49 24.17 -14.54
C TYR A 89 3.98 24.70 -13.19
N ARG A 90 3.36 23.85 -12.35
CA ARG A 90 3.02 24.21 -10.96
C ARG A 90 3.78 23.30 -9.96
N PRO A 91 4.91 23.76 -9.39
CA PRO A 91 5.79 22.94 -8.54
C PRO A 91 5.21 22.61 -7.15
N MET A 92 4.13 23.26 -6.72
CA MET A 92 3.62 23.15 -5.36
C MET A 92 3.10 21.75 -4.97
N GLY A 93 2.82 20.85 -5.95
CA GLY A 93 2.36 19.49 -5.70
C GLY A 93 3.47 18.43 -5.57
N HIS A 94 4.71 18.74 -6.00
CA HIS A 94 5.81 17.75 -6.09
C HIS A 94 6.90 17.92 -5.02
N GLY A 95 6.89 19.01 -4.27
CA GLY A 95 8.00 19.34 -3.37
C GLY A 95 8.38 18.22 -2.40
N LYS A 96 7.41 17.43 -1.95
CA LYS A 96 7.64 16.32 -0.99
C LYS A 96 8.35 15.14 -1.63
N ILE A 97 7.87 14.67 -2.76
CA ILE A 97 8.50 13.57 -3.49
C ILE A 97 9.85 13.98 -4.09
N GLU A 98 9.98 15.25 -4.52
CA GLU A 98 11.27 15.80 -4.97
C GLU A 98 12.28 15.87 -3.83
N ALA A 99 11.86 16.27 -2.62
CA ALA A 99 12.71 16.27 -1.42
C ALA A 99 13.16 14.85 -1.07
N PHE A 100 12.23 13.88 -1.12
CA PHE A 100 12.55 12.46 -0.95
C PHE A 100 13.55 11.97 -2.02
N ASN A 101 13.29 12.25 -3.30
CA ASN A 101 14.19 11.86 -4.39
C ASN A 101 15.59 12.47 -4.23
N ARG A 102 15.67 13.72 -3.78
CA ARG A 102 16.94 14.40 -3.47
C ARG A 102 17.66 13.73 -2.30
N TYR A 103 16.92 13.33 -1.26
CA TYR A 103 17.45 12.58 -0.13
C TYR A 103 17.99 11.21 -0.57
N CYS A 104 17.22 10.44 -1.36
CA CYS A 104 17.65 9.17 -1.96
C CYS A 104 18.94 9.33 -2.77
N LYS A 105 19.01 10.35 -3.64
CA LYS A 105 20.22 10.59 -4.44
C LYS A 105 21.45 10.86 -3.57
N ARG A 106 21.29 11.63 -2.49
CA ARG A 106 22.42 12.01 -1.63
C ARG A 106 22.85 10.90 -0.68
N ARG A 107 21.95 10.07 -0.22
CA ARG A 107 22.24 9.04 0.80
C ARG A 107 22.30 7.65 0.18
N PHE A 108 21.17 7.13 -0.30
CA PHE A 108 21.11 5.79 -0.85
C PHE A 108 22.01 5.56 -2.06
N ILE A 109 21.97 6.46 -3.07
CA ILE A 109 22.81 6.26 -4.25
C ILE A 109 24.32 6.42 -3.92
N ALA A 110 24.66 7.22 -2.90
CA ALA A 110 26.05 7.29 -2.44
C ALA A 110 26.49 5.99 -1.76
N GLU A 111 25.62 5.39 -0.93
CA GLU A 111 25.86 4.08 -0.31
C GLU A 111 26.02 2.97 -1.37
N VAL A 112 25.10 2.90 -2.34
CA VAL A 112 25.17 1.94 -3.47
C VAL A 112 26.46 2.07 -4.28
N LYS A 113 26.91 3.29 -4.52
CA LYS A 113 28.19 3.53 -5.24
C LYS A 113 29.41 3.08 -4.46
N ALA A 114 29.36 3.12 -3.14
CA ALA A 114 30.42 2.68 -2.25
C ALA A 114 30.39 1.16 -2.00
N SER A 115 29.34 0.48 -2.44
CA SER A 115 29.12 -0.95 -2.23
C SER A 115 29.28 -1.75 -3.54
N ARG A 116 29.30 -3.08 -3.40
CA ARG A 116 29.43 -4.02 -4.53
C ARG A 116 28.08 -4.44 -5.14
N VAL A 117 27.01 -3.66 -4.97
CA VAL A 117 25.70 -3.96 -5.56
C VAL A 117 25.81 -4.06 -7.08
N SER A 118 25.56 -5.23 -7.62
CA SER A 118 25.71 -5.58 -9.02
C SER A 118 24.42 -6.05 -9.69
N THR A 119 23.45 -6.51 -8.90
CA THR A 119 22.17 -7.03 -9.40
C THR A 119 21.00 -6.14 -9.01
N LEU A 120 19.88 -6.31 -9.73
CA LEU A 120 18.64 -5.60 -9.41
C LEU A 120 18.04 -6.04 -8.05
N ASP A 121 18.22 -7.32 -7.70
CA ASP A 121 17.71 -7.87 -6.46
C ASP A 121 18.50 -7.35 -5.26
N GLU A 122 19.83 -7.33 -5.34
CA GLU A 122 20.69 -6.68 -4.33
C GLU A 122 20.35 -5.20 -4.15
N LEU A 123 20.13 -4.48 -5.27
CA LEU A 123 19.72 -3.07 -5.22
C LEU A 123 18.38 -2.90 -4.51
N ASN A 124 17.42 -3.79 -4.74
CA ASN A 124 16.12 -3.75 -4.11
C ASN A 124 16.18 -4.15 -2.63
N GLU A 125 17.04 -5.09 -2.26
CA GLU A 125 17.27 -5.46 -0.86
C GLU A 125 17.91 -4.29 -0.09
N ALA A 126 18.95 -3.69 -0.65
CA ALA A 126 19.56 -2.49 -0.10
C ALA A 126 18.56 -1.33 0.06
N PHE A 127 17.64 -1.18 -0.90
CA PHE A 127 16.61 -0.15 -0.81
C PHE A 127 15.58 -0.43 0.28
N ARG A 128 15.22 -1.69 0.52
CA ARG A 128 14.36 -2.07 1.65
C ARG A 128 14.99 -1.70 3.00
N ALA A 129 16.28 -2.03 3.18
CA ALA A 129 17.03 -1.64 4.36
C ALA A 129 17.11 -0.10 4.54
N PHE A 130 17.38 0.63 3.46
CA PHE A 130 17.33 2.09 3.46
C PHE A 130 15.94 2.64 3.83
N ALA A 131 14.86 2.03 3.30
CA ALA A 131 13.48 2.44 3.58
C ALA A 131 13.13 2.32 5.07
N ARG A 132 13.54 1.22 5.72
CA ARG A 132 13.37 1.05 7.18
C ARG A 132 14.07 2.18 7.94
N ARG A 133 15.36 2.41 7.68
CA ARG A 133 16.13 3.49 8.34
C ARG A 133 15.55 4.87 8.08
N TYR A 134 15.04 5.12 6.88
CA TYR A 134 14.36 6.38 6.55
C TYR A 134 13.09 6.56 7.37
N ASN A 135 12.29 5.54 7.52
CA ASN A 135 11.01 5.58 8.23
C ASN A 135 11.17 5.74 9.74
N ASP A 136 12.25 5.22 10.32
CA ASP A 136 12.53 5.29 11.76
C ASP A 136 13.31 6.56 12.16
N ARG A 137 13.90 7.25 11.19
CA ARG A 137 14.67 8.46 11.46
C ARG A 137 13.77 9.68 11.58
N LYS A 138 14.08 10.56 12.57
CA LYS A 138 13.43 11.88 12.70
C LYS A 138 13.51 12.65 11.38
N HIS A 139 12.35 12.99 10.82
CA HIS A 139 12.22 13.75 9.58
C HIS A 139 12.36 15.24 9.84
N GLY A 140 13.15 15.95 9.01
CA GLY A 140 13.49 17.36 9.26
C GLY A 140 12.31 18.32 9.23
N GLU A 141 11.30 18.05 8.38
CA GLU A 141 10.11 18.92 8.26
C GLU A 141 9.07 18.63 9.35
N THR A 142 8.85 17.34 9.67
CA THR A 142 7.80 16.95 10.61
C THR A 142 8.26 16.85 12.05
N GLY A 143 9.57 16.86 12.29
CA GLY A 143 10.15 16.75 13.62
C GLY A 143 9.99 15.39 14.31
N GLN A 144 9.38 14.41 13.61
CA GLN A 144 9.08 13.07 14.11
C GLN A 144 9.54 12.01 13.10
N PRO A 145 9.80 10.75 13.53
CA PRO A 145 9.96 9.64 12.61
C PRO A 145 8.68 9.45 11.77
N PRO A 146 8.79 9.24 10.45
CA PRO A 146 7.65 9.00 9.58
C PRO A 146 6.74 7.87 10.05
N LEU A 147 7.33 6.77 10.54
CA LEU A 147 6.60 5.62 11.04
C LEU A 147 5.75 5.97 12.28
N GLU A 148 6.32 6.66 13.25
CA GLU A 148 5.59 7.07 14.46
C GLU A 148 4.46 8.06 14.13
N ARG A 149 4.72 9.00 13.22
CA ARG A 149 3.69 9.94 12.76
C ARG A 149 2.54 9.25 12.01
N TRP A 150 2.83 8.19 11.25
CA TRP A 150 1.81 7.38 10.60
C TRP A 150 0.99 6.59 11.63
N LYS A 151 1.66 5.92 12.59
CA LYS A 151 1.01 5.19 13.68
C LYS A 151 0.01 6.06 14.45
N ALA A 152 0.40 7.28 14.79
CA ALA A 152 -0.44 8.21 15.54
C ALA A 152 -1.75 8.59 14.82
N ASN A 153 -1.88 8.33 13.51
CA ASN A 153 -3.06 8.63 12.71
C ASN A 153 -3.63 7.39 11.99
N SER A 154 -3.24 6.19 12.41
CA SER A 154 -3.61 4.94 11.72
C SER A 154 -5.06 4.52 11.95
N GLU A 155 -5.74 5.07 12.94
CA GLU A 155 -7.14 4.76 13.26
C GLU A 155 -8.08 4.92 12.06
N HIS A 156 -7.87 5.97 11.28
CA HIS A 156 -8.72 6.30 10.13
C HIS A 156 -8.33 5.54 8.85
N VAL A 157 -7.28 4.73 8.91
CA VAL A 157 -6.81 3.97 7.74
C VAL A 157 -7.77 2.82 7.45
N ARG A 158 -8.18 2.73 6.19
CA ARG A 158 -9.03 1.66 5.68
C ARG A 158 -8.15 0.64 4.95
N PHE A 159 -8.25 -0.64 5.31
CA PHE A 159 -7.53 -1.72 4.64
C PHE A 159 -8.42 -2.42 3.64
N PRO A 160 -7.91 -2.81 2.47
CA PRO A 160 -8.64 -3.68 1.56
C PRO A 160 -8.67 -5.10 2.12
N ASP A 161 -9.74 -5.85 1.86
CA ASP A 161 -9.68 -7.30 1.95
C ASP A 161 -8.92 -7.88 0.75
N GLU A 162 -8.53 -9.14 0.86
CA GLU A 162 -7.70 -9.80 -0.14
C GLU A 162 -8.39 -9.91 -1.51
N GLU A 163 -9.68 -10.27 -1.52
CA GLU A 163 -10.45 -10.39 -2.75
C GLU A 163 -10.70 -9.03 -3.41
N GLN A 164 -11.02 -8.00 -2.61
CA GLN A 164 -11.15 -6.63 -3.10
C GLN A 164 -9.85 -6.15 -3.76
N LEU A 165 -8.72 -6.44 -3.10
CA LEU A 165 -7.41 -6.08 -3.64
C LEU A 165 -7.10 -6.85 -4.93
N ARG A 166 -7.34 -8.16 -4.94
CA ARG A 166 -7.16 -9.01 -6.12
C ARG A 166 -7.98 -8.49 -7.30
N GLN A 167 -9.27 -8.28 -7.10
CA GLN A 167 -10.19 -7.81 -8.15
C GLN A 167 -9.81 -6.43 -8.70
N ALA A 168 -9.31 -5.53 -7.83
CA ALA A 168 -8.91 -4.19 -8.26
C ALA A 168 -7.72 -4.22 -9.25
N PHE A 169 -6.81 -5.18 -9.09
CA PHE A 169 -5.60 -5.30 -9.89
C PHE A 169 -5.72 -6.23 -11.11
N LEU A 170 -6.84 -6.94 -11.30
CA LEU A 170 -7.07 -7.66 -12.54
C LEU A 170 -7.23 -6.69 -13.72
N PHE A 171 -6.52 -6.98 -14.80
CA PHE A 171 -6.73 -6.30 -16.07
C PHE A 171 -8.09 -6.70 -16.65
N ALA A 172 -8.68 -5.84 -17.46
CA ALA A 172 -9.97 -6.10 -18.09
C ALA A 172 -9.88 -5.77 -19.58
N ASP A 173 -10.13 -6.78 -20.39
CA ASP A 173 -10.19 -6.69 -21.84
C ASP A 173 -11.52 -7.19 -22.38
N THR A 174 -12.07 -6.53 -23.39
CA THR A 174 -13.23 -7.05 -24.10
C THR A 174 -12.76 -7.97 -25.21
N ARG A 175 -13.26 -9.20 -25.20
CA ARG A 175 -13.01 -10.20 -26.26
C ARG A 175 -14.34 -10.66 -26.87
N LYS A 176 -14.31 -10.99 -28.15
CA LYS A 176 -15.42 -11.64 -28.83
C LYS A 176 -15.12 -13.14 -28.95
N ALA A 177 -15.98 -13.97 -28.39
CA ALA A 177 -15.91 -15.41 -28.58
C ALA A 177 -16.40 -15.73 -29.99
N ASP A 178 -15.82 -16.74 -30.66
CA ASP A 178 -16.24 -17.23 -31.94
C ASP A 178 -17.49 -18.16 -31.82
N LYS A 179 -17.88 -18.80 -32.92
CA LYS A 179 -19.02 -19.73 -32.96
C LYS A 179 -18.84 -20.96 -32.06
N SER A 180 -17.59 -21.32 -31.78
CA SER A 180 -17.21 -22.43 -30.90
C SER A 180 -17.01 -21.99 -29.47
N GLY A 181 -17.22 -20.70 -29.17
CA GLY A 181 -16.95 -20.10 -27.88
C GLY A 181 -15.45 -19.82 -27.61
N LEU A 182 -14.56 -19.96 -28.61
CA LEU A 182 -13.14 -19.73 -28.47
C LEU A 182 -12.82 -18.25 -28.63
N PHE A 183 -11.88 -17.77 -27.80
CA PHE A 183 -11.23 -16.47 -27.95
C PHE A 183 -9.76 -16.57 -27.55
N SER A 184 -8.96 -15.62 -28.02
CA SER A 184 -7.55 -15.53 -27.64
C SER A 184 -7.32 -14.31 -26.75
N LEU A 185 -6.56 -14.53 -25.68
CA LEU A 185 -6.03 -13.48 -24.81
C LEU A 185 -4.51 -13.60 -24.84
N HIS A 186 -3.83 -12.56 -25.33
CA HIS A 186 -2.41 -12.66 -25.71
C HIS A 186 -2.21 -13.86 -26.66
N THR A 187 -1.37 -14.82 -26.32
CA THR A 187 -1.12 -16.03 -27.12
C THR A 187 -1.90 -17.25 -26.66
N VAL A 188 -2.67 -17.13 -25.57
CA VAL A 188 -3.39 -18.23 -24.94
C VAL A 188 -4.84 -18.27 -25.42
N LYS A 189 -5.35 -19.47 -25.71
CA LYS A 189 -6.75 -19.69 -26.09
C LYS A 189 -7.59 -20.10 -24.90
N PHE A 190 -8.81 -19.58 -24.84
CA PHE A 190 -9.81 -19.89 -23.82
C PHE A 190 -11.12 -20.22 -24.49
N GLN A 191 -11.96 -21.00 -23.83
CA GLN A 191 -13.26 -21.39 -24.35
C GLN A 191 -14.37 -21.07 -23.33
N VAL A 192 -15.31 -20.24 -23.72
CA VAL A 192 -16.56 -19.99 -22.97
C VAL A 192 -17.62 -21.04 -23.32
N GLY A 193 -18.63 -21.16 -22.45
CA GLY A 193 -19.78 -22.02 -22.71
C GLY A 193 -20.59 -21.58 -23.94
N ALA A 194 -21.40 -22.50 -24.49
CA ALA A 194 -22.20 -22.28 -25.70
C ALA A 194 -23.11 -21.04 -25.61
N THR A 195 -23.58 -20.69 -24.42
CA THR A 195 -24.43 -19.51 -24.18
C THR A 195 -23.76 -18.18 -24.47
N LEU A 196 -22.43 -18.15 -24.44
CA LEU A 196 -21.61 -16.94 -24.68
C LEU A 196 -20.94 -16.97 -26.06
N ALA A 197 -21.18 -18.03 -26.87
CA ALA A 197 -20.66 -18.10 -28.22
C ALA A 197 -21.18 -16.94 -29.08
N ASN A 198 -20.32 -16.39 -29.95
CA ASN A 198 -20.56 -15.21 -30.77
C ASN A 198 -20.79 -13.89 -29.98
N GLN A 199 -20.67 -13.90 -28.65
CA GLN A 199 -20.88 -12.71 -27.84
C GLN A 199 -19.57 -12.01 -27.48
N ARG A 200 -19.68 -10.74 -27.10
CA ARG A 200 -18.61 -10.00 -26.47
C ARG A 200 -18.68 -10.22 -24.96
N VAL A 201 -17.54 -10.55 -24.36
CA VAL A 201 -17.38 -10.76 -22.94
C VAL A 201 -16.23 -9.89 -22.42
N GLU A 202 -16.31 -9.44 -21.18
CA GLU A 202 -15.20 -8.84 -20.47
C GLU A 202 -14.39 -9.97 -19.84
N VAL A 203 -13.09 -10.00 -20.14
CA VAL A 203 -12.14 -10.96 -19.59
C VAL A 203 -11.29 -10.24 -18.58
N ARG A 204 -11.34 -10.65 -17.30
CA ARG A 204 -10.49 -10.13 -16.24
C ARG A 204 -9.40 -11.14 -15.95
N TYR A 205 -8.17 -10.67 -15.88
CA TYR A 205 -7.00 -11.55 -15.80
C TYR A 205 -5.81 -10.85 -15.13
N ASP A 206 -4.92 -11.64 -14.55
CA ASP A 206 -3.59 -11.18 -14.17
C ASP A 206 -2.65 -11.33 -15.38
N PRO A 207 -1.98 -10.27 -15.86
CA PRO A 207 -1.10 -10.37 -17.01
C PRO A 207 0.15 -11.25 -16.79
N GLU A 208 0.52 -11.47 -15.53
CA GLU A 208 1.65 -12.33 -15.16
C GLU A 208 1.22 -13.79 -14.94
N ASP A 209 -0.09 -14.04 -14.75
CA ASP A 209 -0.67 -15.37 -14.54
C ASP A 209 -1.96 -15.52 -15.35
N LEU A 210 -1.86 -16.25 -16.45
CA LEU A 210 -2.99 -16.59 -17.33
C LEU A 210 -3.55 -18.00 -17.08
N ASP A 211 -3.17 -18.67 -16.02
CA ASP A 211 -3.66 -20.01 -15.68
C ASP A 211 -5.15 -19.99 -15.33
N GLU A 212 -5.66 -18.84 -14.89
CA GLU A 212 -7.07 -18.64 -14.64
C GLU A 212 -7.51 -17.21 -15.04
N VAL A 213 -8.59 -17.11 -15.83
CA VAL A 213 -9.21 -15.84 -16.21
C VAL A 213 -10.68 -15.81 -15.81
N GLU A 214 -11.20 -14.64 -15.48
CA GLU A 214 -12.59 -14.45 -15.13
C GLU A 214 -13.37 -13.88 -16.33
N ILE A 215 -14.53 -14.46 -16.59
CA ILE A 215 -15.46 -13.99 -17.63
C ILE A 215 -16.61 -13.24 -16.96
N TRP A 216 -16.80 -12.03 -17.43
CA TRP A 216 -17.84 -11.13 -16.96
C TRP A 216 -18.72 -10.71 -18.12
N LYS A 217 -20.02 -10.61 -17.88
CA LYS A 217 -21.02 -10.15 -18.85
C LYS A 217 -21.97 -9.19 -18.14
N ASP A 218 -22.20 -8.02 -18.75
CA ASP A 218 -23.11 -6.99 -18.22
C ASP A 218 -22.84 -6.67 -16.73
N ALA A 219 -21.55 -6.50 -16.38
CA ALA A 219 -21.01 -6.27 -15.04
C ALA A 219 -21.22 -7.41 -14.02
N ALA A 220 -21.72 -8.58 -14.44
CA ALA A 220 -21.89 -9.76 -13.61
C ALA A 220 -20.80 -10.79 -13.90
N PHE A 221 -20.28 -11.41 -12.82
CA PHE A 221 -19.38 -12.56 -12.93
C PHE A 221 -20.16 -13.76 -13.50
N VAL A 222 -19.58 -14.43 -14.49
CA VAL A 222 -20.21 -15.60 -15.12
C VAL A 222 -19.47 -16.89 -14.77
N GLN A 223 -18.17 -16.93 -15.04
CA GLN A 223 -17.36 -18.15 -14.82
C GLN A 223 -15.87 -17.84 -14.81
N ARG A 224 -15.08 -18.78 -14.30
CA ARG A 224 -13.63 -18.82 -14.44
C ARG A 224 -13.24 -19.81 -15.52
N LEU A 225 -12.22 -19.48 -16.29
CA LEU A 225 -11.70 -20.34 -17.35
C LEU A 225 -10.21 -20.57 -17.13
N ARG A 226 -9.79 -21.78 -17.48
CA ARG A 226 -8.38 -22.12 -17.65
C ARG A 226 -8.04 -22.18 -19.15
N PRO A 227 -6.75 -22.10 -19.50
CA PRO A 227 -6.31 -22.23 -20.87
C PRO A 227 -6.90 -23.46 -21.56
N PHE A 228 -7.44 -23.24 -22.77
CA PHE A 228 -7.98 -24.32 -23.58
C PHE A 228 -6.83 -25.19 -24.09
N GLN A 229 -6.76 -26.42 -23.61
CA GLN A 229 -5.79 -27.41 -24.06
C GLN A 229 -6.44 -28.31 -25.15
N VAL A 230 -5.94 -28.24 -26.36
CA VAL A 230 -6.22 -29.26 -27.36
C VAL A 230 -5.39 -30.48 -26.96
N SER A 231 -6.02 -31.51 -26.40
CA SER A 231 -5.33 -32.78 -26.17
C SER A 231 -4.87 -33.34 -27.52
N PRO A 232 -3.58 -33.36 -27.85
CA PRO A 232 -3.17 -34.07 -29.04
C PRO A 232 -3.38 -35.57 -28.79
N HIS A 233 -4.08 -36.24 -29.67
CA HIS A 233 -4.00 -37.70 -29.77
C HIS A 233 -2.54 -38.03 -30.10
N ARG A 234 -1.70 -38.15 -29.12
CA ARG A 234 -0.28 -38.44 -29.26
C ARG A 234 -0.04 -39.89 -28.96
N ARG A 235 0.31 -40.63 -30.02
CA ARG A 235 1.06 -41.89 -29.86
C ARG A 235 2.34 -41.59 -29.05
N PRO A 236 2.69 -42.45 -28.06
CA PRO A 236 3.91 -42.19 -27.26
C PRO A 236 5.15 -42.36 -28.12
N LYS A 237 5.92 -41.33 -28.28
CA LYS A 237 7.32 -41.39 -28.73
C LYS A 237 8.23 -41.42 -27.52
N SER A 238 9.19 -42.36 -27.56
CA SER A 238 10.16 -42.70 -26.55
C SER A 238 10.95 -41.51 -26.01
N ARG A 239 11.27 -41.62 -24.69
CA ARG A 239 12.18 -40.78 -23.94
C ARG A 239 13.56 -40.64 -24.61
N SER A 240 14.06 -39.42 -24.69
CA SER A 240 15.50 -39.15 -24.67
C SER A 240 15.82 -38.38 -23.39
N THR A 241 16.65 -38.97 -22.59
CA THR A 241 17.25 -38.43 -21.38
C THR A 241 18.27 -37.36 -21.77
N ALA A 242 18.08 -36.13 -21.28
CA ALA A 242 19.11 -35.13 -21.28
C ALA A 242 19.49 -34.79 -19.83
N THR A 243 20.74 -34.99 -19.51
CA THR A 243 21.42 -34.75 -18.23
C THR A 243 21.62 -33.26 -18.02
N PRO A 244 21.44 -32.71 -16.81
CA PRO A 244 21.78 -31.32 -16.52
C PRO A 244 23.31 -31.18 -16.39
N GLN A 245 23.87 -30.24 -17.12
CA GLN A 245 25.26 -29.82 -16.92
C GLN A 245 25.33 -28.79 -15.77
N THR A 246 26.17 -29.11 -14.82
CA THR A 246 26.65 -28.28 -13.72
C THR A 246 27.39 -27.05 -14.23
N ALA A 247 26.97 -25.88 -13.77
CA ALA A 247 27.70 -24.64 -14.01
C ALA A 247 28.89 -24.55 -13.04
N ALA A 248 30.05 -24.30 -13.62
CA ALA A 248 31.33 -24.18 -12.94
C ALA A 248 31.57 -22.77 -12.40
N ASN A 249 32.25 -22.74 -11.28
CA ASN A 249 32.78 -21.66 -10.48
C ASN A 249 33.25 -20.39 -11.20
N ALA A 250 32.80 -19.24 -10.67
CA ALA A 250 33.43 -17.93 -10.91
C ALA A 250 34.60 -17.72 -9.92
N PRO A 251 35.65 -17.01 -10.29
CA PRO A 251 36.82 -16.83 -9.44
C PRO A 251 36.59 -15.81 -8.34
N GLU A 252 37.02 -16.15 -7.14
CA GLU A 252 37.17 -15.23 -6.02
C GLU A 252 38.25 -14.20 -6.31
N THR A 253 37.93 -12.93 -6.20
CA THR A 253 38.90 -11.84 -6.19
C THR A 253 38.96 -11.27 -4.79
N ASP A 254 40.09 -11.53 -4.12
CA ASP A 254 40.47 -10.88 -2.87
C ASP A 254 40.65 -9.38 -3.08
N GLY A 255 39.84 -8.61 -2.39
CA GLY A 255 39.98 -7.16 -2.28
C GLY A 255 39.29 -6.72 -1.01
N GLU A 256 40.05 -6.54 0.06
CA GLU A 256 39.59 -5.99 1.33
C GLU A 256 39.10 -4.54 1.17
N GLY A 257 37.86 -4.39 0.75
CA GLY A 257 37.10 -3.16 0.85
C GLY A 257 35.94 -3.38 1.81
N PHE A 258 35.84 -2.56 2.87
CA PHE A 258 34.72 -2.62 3.80
C PHE A 258 33.41 -2.38 3.04
N ASP A 259 32.59 -3.42 2.87
CA ASP A 259 31.28 -3.33 2.24
C ASP A 259 30.25 -2.83 3.25
N LEU A 260 30.09 -1.53 3.31
CA LEU A 260 29.19 -0.84 4.23
C LEU A 260 27.73 -1.28 4.03
N LEU A 261 27.35 -1.58 2.81
CA LEU A 261 25.98 -1.98 2.44
C LEU A 261 25.74 -3.46 2.74
N GLY A 262 26.72 -4.33 2.45
CA GLY A 262 26.67 -5.73 2.87
C GLY A 262 26.58 -5.86 4.38
N HIS A 263 27.42 -5.13 5.12
CA HIS A 263 27.34 -5.10 6.59
C HIS A 263 25.96 -4.64 7.10
N TRP A 264 25.32 -3.68 6.46
CA TRP A 264 24.00 -3.21 6.89
C TRP A 264 22.87 -4.14 6.47
N ILE A 265 22.99 -4.81 5.33
CA ILE A 265 22.06 -5.86 4.90
C ILE A 265 22.13 -7.06 5.84
N ASP A 266 23.35 -7.48 6.21
CA ASP A 266 23.57 -8.60 7.13
C ASP A 266 23.11 -8.26 8.56
N ALA A 267 23.42 -7.06 9.05
CA ALA A 267 22.91 -6.58 10.35
C ALA A 267 21.37 -6.48 10.39
N ASP A 268 20.72 -6.14 9.26
CA ASP A 268 19.26 -6.16 9.14
C ASP A 268 18.70 -7.59 9.01
N ARG A 269 19.46 -8.57 8.47
CA ARG A 269 19.06 -10.00 8.44
C ARG A 269 19.06 -10.63 9.82
N ASP A 270 20.07 -10.30 10.62
CA ASP A 270 20.23 -10.85 11.98
C ASP A 270 19.29 -10.18 12.99
N ASN A 271 18.83 -8.97 12.69
CA ASN A 271 17.99 -8.12 13.53
C ASN A 271 16.75 -7.67 12.75
N VAL A 272 16.06 -8.60 12.04
CA VAL A 272 14.78 -8.28 11.40
C VAL A 272 13.78 -7.98 12.52
N PRO A 273 13.49 -6.71 12.83
CA PRO A 273 12.37 -6.41 13.71
C PRO A 273 11.14 -7.04 13.05
N GLU A 274 10.29 -7.64 13.83
CA GLU A 274 8.98 -8.10 13.38
C GLU A 274 8.40 -7.08 12.39
N GLU A 275 8.02 -7.52 11.19
CA GLU A 275 7.50 -6.58 10.19
C GLU A 275 6.36 -5.78 10.82
N PRO A 276 6.41 -4.46 10.78
CA PRO A 276 5.39 -3.64 11.42
C PRO A 276 4.02 -4.03 10.90
N ASP A 277 3.10 -4.36 11.81
CA ASP A 277 1.70 -4.66 11.49
C ASP A 277 0.82 -3.41 11.65
N PRO A 278 0.54 -2.67 10.58
CA PRO A 278 -0.30 -1.49 10.63
C PRO A 278 -1.74 -1.76 11.04
N ARG A 279 -2.23 -3.01 10.84
CA ARG A 279 -3.60 -3.39 11.24
C ARG A 279 -3.69 -3.56 12.75
N ALA A 280 -2.67 -4.16 13.37
CA ALA A 280 -2.58 -4.27 14.81
C ALA A 280 -2.52 -2.88 15.48
N TRP A 281 -1.77 -1.94 14.92
CA TRP A 281 -1.74 -0.56 15.43
C TRP A 281 -3.09 0.13 15.32
N LYS A 282 -3.78 -0.01 14.19
CA LYS A 282 -5.14 0.52 14.04
C LYS A 282 -6.08 -0.05 15.11
N GLN A 283 -6.03 -1.35 15.34
CA GLN A 283 -6.85 -1.98 16.37
C GLN A 283 -6.48 -1.51 17.77
N SER A 284 -5.19 -1.39 18.07
CA SER A 284 -4.71 -0.87 19.36
C SER A 284 -5.19 0.56 19.61
N GLN A 285 -5.09 1.45 18.63
CA GLN A 285 -5.58 2.83 18.75
C GLN A 285 -7.09 2.88 18.95
N ARG A 286 -7.85 2.03 18.23
CA ARG A 286 -9.28 1.92 18.42
C ARG A 286 -9.62 1.47 19.84
N ASN A 287 -8.98 0.42 20.33
CA ASN A 287 -9.17 -0.08 21.68
C ASN A 287 -8.83 0.99 22.74
N GLN A 288 -7.75 1.75 22.53
CA GLN A 288 -7.35 2.84 23.42
C GLN A 288 -8.37 3.98 23.42
N ARG A 289 -8.95 4.31 22.26
CA ARG A 289 -9.99 5.31 22.15
C ARG A 289 -11.28 4.86 22.82
N ASP A 290 -11.69 3.59 22.61
CA ASP A 290 -12.88 3.02 23.24
C ASP A 290 -12.72 3.00 24.78
N ALA A 291 -11.54 2.63 25.31
CA ALA A 291 -11.22 2.67 26.72
C ALA A 291 -11.23 4.10 27.29
N ASN A 292 -10.70 5.07 26.55
CA ASN A 292 -10.77 6.49 26.94
C ASN A 292 -12.21 6.99 26.99
N THR A 293 -13.01 6.65 25.99
CA THR A 293 -14.45 7.01 25.98
C THR A 293 -15.18 6.43 27.20
N GLU A 294 -14.89 5.18 27.55
CA GLU A 294 -15.50 4.53 28.73
C GLU A 294 -15.10 5.22 30.04
N ALA A 295 -13.83 5.55 30.21
CA ALA A 295 -13.35 6.28 31.37
C ALA A 295 -14.02 7.66 31.50
N LEU A 296 -14.17 8.38 30.39
CA LEU A 296 -14.86 9.68 30.39
C LEU A 296 -16.36 9.59 30.65
N VAL A 297 -17.03 8.53 30.21
CA VAL A 297 -18.44 8.27 30.55
C VAL A 297 -18.58 8.00 32.04
N GLU A 298 -17.64 7.27 32.65
CA GLU A 298 -17.66 7.03 34.10
C GLU A 298 -17.45 8.32 34.88
N VAL A 299 -16.54 9.20 34.49
CA VAL A 299 -16.39 10.54 35.08
C VAL A 299 -17.69 11.34 35.01
N LEU A 300 -18.41 11.26 33.91
CA LEU A 300 -19.70 11.93 33.75
C LEU A 300 -20.76 11.33 34.68
N ARG A 301 -20.79 10.00 34.87
CA ARG A 301 -21.71 9.33 35.81
C ARG A 301 -21.47 9.73 37.27
N GLU A 302 -20.22 9.94 37.65
CA GLU A 302 -19.87 10.35 39.01
C GLU A 302 -20.31 11.78 39.32
N HIS A 303 -20.37 12.66 38.32
CA HIS A 303 -20.55 14.09 38.50
C HIS A 303 -21.92 14.62 38.03
N LEU A 304 -22.67 13.86 37.23
CA LEU A 304 -24.01 14.20 36.74
C LEU A 304 -25.01 13.17 37.22
N ASP A 305 -26.26 13.60 37.53
CA ASP A 305 -27.32 12.69 37.94
C ASP A 305 -27.57 11.61 36.88
N GLY A 306 -27.37 10.33 37.27
CA GLY A 306 -27.38 9.18 36.38
C GLY A 306 -28.68 8.93 35.62
N GLU A 307 -29.83 9.43 36.08
CA GLU A 307 -31.14 9.32 35.39
C GLU A 307 -31.24 10.27 34.18
N ALA A 308 -30.44 11.34 34.14
CA ALA A 308 -30.45 12.32 33.06
C ALA A 308 -29.38 12.04 31.97
N LEU A 309 -28.48 11.07 32.16
CA LEU A 309 -27.40 10.81 31.25
C LEU A 309 -27.85 9.99 30.02
N ASP A 310 -28.09 10.65 28.89
CA ASP A 310 -28.25 9.96 27.60
C ASP A 310 -26.89 9.39 27.13
N GLU A 311 -26.51 8.24 27.69
CA GLU A 311 -25.21 7.59 27.38
C GLU A 311 -24.94 7.38 25.88
N PRO A 312 -25.92 6.96 25.05
CA PRO A 312 -25.68 6.87 23.60
C PRO A 312 -25.26 8.19 22.95
N ALA A 313 -25.95 9.29 23.27
CA ALA A 313 -25.64 10.61 22.74
C ALA A 313 -24.29 11.12 23.24
N VAL A 314 -23.97 10.90 24.51
CA VAL A 314 -22.66 11.24 25.10
C VAL A 314 -21.52 10.46 24.43
N ARG A 315 -21.70 9.17 24.22
CA ARG A 315 -20.69 8.32 23.53
C ARG A 315 -20.45 8.79 22.10
N ILE A 316 -21.50 9.14 21.37
CA ILE A 316 -21.38 9.70 20.02
C ILE A 316 -20.60 11.03 20.07
N TRP A 317 -20.95 11.90 20.99
CA TRP A 317 -20.29 13.19 21.13
C TRP A 317 -18.80 13.05 21.48
N LEU A 318 -18.45 12.17 22.44
CA LEU A 318 -17.06 11.87 22.80
C LEU A 318 -16.29 11.27 21.63
N ALA A 319 -16.93 10.41 20.84
CA ALA A 319 -16.33 9.82 19.65
C ALA A 319 -16.06 10.84 18.55
N GLU A 320 -16.89 11.87 18.39
CA GLU A 320 -16.72 12.91 17.37
C GLU A 320 -15.71 13.98 17.76
N HIS A 321 -15.56 14.29 19.04
CA HIS A 321 -14.80 15.44 19.53
C HIS A 321 -13.52 15.07 20.27
N GLY A 322 -13.40 13.84 20.80
CA GLY A 322 -12.24 13.33 21.52
C GLY A 322 -11.10 12.87 20.59
N PRO A 323 -10.04 12.27 21.12
CA PRO A 323 -9.86 11.91 22.53
C PRO A 323 -9.53 13.11 23.43
N PHE A 324 -9.94 13.05 24.71
CA PHE A 324 -9.62 14.03 25.72
C PHE A 324 -8.74 13.39 26.81
N GLU A 325 -7.88 14.18 27.40
CA GLU A 325 -7.15 13.75 28.60
C GLU A 325 -8.12 13.78 29.81
N GLU A 326 -8.23 12.68 30.54
CA GLU A 326 -9.21 12.49 31.62
C GLU A 326 -9.12 13.60 32.69
N ALA A 327 -7.91 13.95 33.12
CA ALA A 327 -7.71 14.99 34.12
C ALA A 327 -8.15 16.39 33.62
N ALA A 328 -7.87 16.72 32.36
CA ALA A 328 -8.29 17.97 31.75
C ALA A 328 -9.82 18.01 31.56
N PHE A 329 -10.41 16.91 31.15
CA PHE A 329 -11.85 16.76 30.99
C PHE A 329 -12.58 16.93 32.32
N THR A 330 -12.15 16.21 33.39
CA THR A 330 -12.72 16.31 34.73
C THR A 330 -12.62 17.73 35.28
N ALA A 331 -11.47 18.38 35.15
CA ALA A 331 -11.28 19.75 35.63
C ALA A 331 -12.17 20.77 34.88
N ALA A 332 -12.41 20.55 33.58
CA ALA A 332 -13.30 21.40 32.80
C ALA A 332 -14.78 21.12 33.13
N LEU A 333 -15.15 19.86 33.38
CA LEU A 333 -16.49 19.48 33.81
C LEU A 333 -16.84 20.13 35.13
N LEU A 334 -15.97 20.03 36.12
CA LEU A 334 -16.21 20.64 37.44
C LEU A 334 -16.38 22.16 37.35
N ARG A 335 -15.57 22.85 36.57
CA ARG A 335 -15.73 24.29 36.31
C ARG A 335 -17.07 24.60 35.60
N GLY A 336 -17.48 23.76 34.65
CA GLY A 336 -18.75 23.90 33.96
C GLY A 336 -19.94 23.75 34.89
N LEU A 337 -19.90 22.79 35.79
CA LEU A 337 -20.97 22.55 36.80
C LEU A 337 -21.10 23.69 37.81
N GLU A 338 -20.05 24.45 38.09
CA GLU A 338 -20.13 25.66 38.92
C GLU A 338 -20.92 26.81 38.26
N THR A 339 -20.95 26.81 36.92
CA THR A 339 -21.50 27.92 36.12
C THR A 339 -22.84 27.61 35.44
N LEU A 340 -23.16 26.34 35.22
CA LEU A 340 -24.35 25.89 34.49
C LEU A 340 -25.32 25.18 35.46
N PRO A 341 -26.66 25.34 35.29
CA PRO A 341 -27.65 24.59 36.06
C PRO A 341 -27.48 23.07 35.86
N HIS A 342 -27.59 22.33 36.99
CA HIS A 342 -27.44 20.85 37.01
C HIS A 342 -28.54 20.08 36.28
N ASP A 343 -29.70 20.74 36.04
CA ASP A 343 -30.87 20.18 35.36
C ASP A 343 -30.84 20.29 33.83
N MET A 344 -29.74 20.82 33.27
CA MET A 344 -29.58 20.89 31.84
C MET A 344 -29.17 19.54 31.21
N HIS A 345 -29.59 19.32 29.97
CA HIS A 345 -29.24 18.11 29.24
C HIS A 345 -27.70 17.97 29.11
N PRO A 346 -27.14 16.76 29.35
CA PRO A 346 -25.69 16.52 29.39
C PRO A 346 -24.92 17.03 28.15
N THR A 347 -25.55 17.01 26.97
CA THR A 347 -24.90 17.50 25.74
C THR A 347 -24.59 19.00 25.80
N ILE A 348 -25.37 19.79 26.53
CA ILE A 348 -25.13 21.24 26.71
C ILE A 348 -23.86 21.46 27.56
N HIS A 349 -23.71 20.65 28.61
CA HIS A 349 -22.49 20.65 29.42
C HIS A 349 -21.30 20.24 28.60
N LEU A 350 -21.44 19.25 27.71
CA LEU A 350 -20.35 18.78 26.83
C LEU A 350 -19.93 19.85 25.79
N ASP A 351 -20.88 20.60 25.22
CA ASP A 351 -20.56 21.68 24.28
C ASP A 351 -19.84 22.86 24.96
N ALA A 352 -20.23 23.19 26.19
CA ALA A 352 -19.51 24.16 27.00
C ALA A 352 -18.09 23.67 27.40
N LEU A 353 -17.95 22.36 27.67
CA LEU A 353 -16.66 21.72 27.94
C LEU A 353 -15.72 21.79 26.75
N LYS A 354 -16.20 21.65 25.54
CA LYS A 354 -15.39 21.73 24.32
C LYS A 354 -14.68 23.09 24.16
N GLU A 355 -15.33 24.16 24.57
CA GLU A 355 -14.74 25.50 24.57
C GLU A 355 -13.74 25.70 25.69
N ALA A 356 -13.92 25.02 26.84
CA ALA A 356 -13.06 25.12 28.01
C ALA A 356 -11.78 24.24 27.93
N ILE A 357 -11.78 23.20 27.08
CA ILE A 357 -10.64 22.29 26.89
C ILE A 357 -9.74 22.73 25.71
N ARG A 358 -10.21 23.59 24.79
CA ARG A 358 -9.42 24.21 23.72
C ARG A 358 -8.53 25.34 24.25
#